data_4228fbae9d689d0af5df7f21deab087b
#
_entry.id   4228fbae9d689d0af5df7f21deab087b
#
_cell.length_a   1.000
_cell.length_b   1.000
_cell.length_c   1.000
_cell.angle_alpha   90.00
_cell.angle_beta   90.00
_cell.angle_gamma   90.00
#
_symmetry.space_group_name_H-M   'P 1'
#
loop_
_entity.id
_entity.type
_entity.pdbx_description
1 polymer ?
#
loop_
_entity_poly.entity_id
_entity_poly.type
_entity_poly.pdbx_seq_one_letter_code
_entity_poly.pdbx_strand_id
1 'polypeptide(L)'
;MTKATDQDARIGLHFDRWDRLPVDELEASSNRVSINLGPSDRYFIFLNQTAAGMAAVLERENLHVERDVRAIGRAFMSAFPDYPIVRLRLRPGDAYIASTENILHDGSSAEVMETNHYLSFRGRFDFTHA
;
A
#
# COMPACT_ATOMS: atom_id res chain seq x y z
N MET A 1 -24.94 -5.85 8.32
CA MET A 1 -23.50 -5.83 7.99
C MET A 1 -23.23 -4.63 7.10
N THR A 2 -22.63 -3.60 7.66
CA THR A 2 -22.24 -2.43 6.87
C THR A 2 -20.98 -2.77 6.10
N LYS A 3 -21.08 -2.79 4.76
CA LYS A 3 -19.86 -2.85 3.95
C LYS A 3 -19.05 -1.59 4.25
N ALA A 4 -17.79 -1.76 4.61
CA ALA A 4 -16.88 -0.63 4.70
C ALA A 4 -16.96 0.15 3.39
N THR A 5 -17.20 1.43 3.47
CA THR A 5 -17.18 2.30 2.30
C THR A 5 -15.73 2.46 1.84
N ASP A 6 -15.52 2.87 0.60
CA ASP A 6 -14.16 3.18 0.11
C ASP A 6 -13.45 4.23 0.97
N GLN A 7 -14.22 5.10 1.63
CA GLN A 7 -13.67 6.07 2.57
C GLN A 7 -13.14 5.41 3.83
N ASP A 8 -13.85 4.41 4.37
CA ASP A 8 -13.39 3.68 5.55
C ASP A 8 -12.12 2.89 5.25
N ALA A 9 -12.01 2.32 4.03
CA ALA A 9 -10.81 1.62 3.59
C ALA A 9 -9.58 2.54 3.48
N ARG A 10 -9.76 3.84 3.29
CA ARG A 10 -8.67 4.80 3.16
C ARG A 10 -8.02 5.19 4.49
N ILE A 11 -8.71 4.98 5.62
CA ILE A 11 -8.26 5.44 6.94
C ILE A 11 -6.93 4.80 7.34
N GLY A 12 -6.72 3.53 7.01
CA GLY A 12 -5.51 2.79 7.34
C GLY A 12 -4.40 2.85 6.31
N LEU A 13 -4.63 3.50 5.15
CA LEU A 13 -3.64 3.53 4.08
C LEU A 13 -2.41 4.34 4.48
N HIS A 14 -1.24 3.75 4.27
CA HIS A 14 0.05 4.33 4.65
C HIS A 14 1.17 3.86 3.71
N PHE A 15 2.30 4.54 3.78
CA PHE A 15 3.57 4.06 3.22
C PHE A 15 4.40 3.47 4.35
N ASP A 16 5.04 2.33 4.11
CA ASP A 16 6.09 1.86 5.02
C ASP A 16 7.30 2.78 4.93
N ARG A 17 8.05 2.91 6.03
CA ARG A 17 9.19 3.81 6.11
C ARG A 17 10.40 3.16 6.78
N TRP A 18 10.74 1.96 6.34
CA TRP A 18 11.90 1.23 6.87
C TRP A 18 13.21 1.74 6.30
N ASP A 19 13.26 1.97 5.00
CA ASP A 19 14.47 2.39 4.30
C ASP A 19 14.73 3.90 4.42
N ARG A 20 13.68 4.68 4.69
CA ARG A 20 13.73 6.14 4.84
C ARG A 20 14.35 6.87 3.65
N LEU A 21 14.10 6.38 2.46
CA LEU A 21 14.60 7.00 1.24
C LEU A 21 13.77 8.23 0.86
N PRO A 22 14.40 9.22 0.20
CA PRO A 22 13.67 10.34 -0.40
C PRO A 22 12.68 9.84 -1.45
N VAL A 23 11.65 10.62 -1.72
CA VAL A 23 10.59 10.27 -2.68
C VAL A 23 11.16 9.88 -4.05
N ASP A 24 12.21 10.57 -4.52
CA ASP A 24 12.83 10.31 -5.82
C ASP A 24 13.63 9.00 -5.89
N GLU A 25 13.92 8.39 -4.75
CA GLU A 25 14.72 7.17 -4.65
C GLU A 25 13.89 5.95 -4.23
N LEU A 26 12.58 6.08 -4.10
CA LEU A 26 11.72 5.00 -3.60
C LEU A 26 11.64 3.79 -4.53
N GLU A 27 11.96 3.94 -5.80
CA GLU A 27 12.07 2.79 -6.72
C GLU A 27 13.17 1.81 -6.29
N ALA A 28 14.19 2.32 -5.58
CA ALA A 28 15.28 1.49 -5.05
C ALA A 28 14.98 0.92 -3.66
N SER A 29 13.80 1.20 -3.09
CA SER A 29 13.43 0.71 -1.77
C SER A 29 13.23 -0.80 -1.75
N SER A 30 13.33 -1.38 -0.55
CA SER A 30 13.06 -2.80 -0.36
C SER A 30 11.59 -3.13 -0.59
N ASN A 31 11.34 -4.34 -1.03
CA ASN A 31 10.00 -4.91 -1.15
C ASN A 31 9.64 -5.71 0.10
N ARG A 32 8.35 -5.83 0.33
CA ARG A 32 7.82 -6.72 1.37
C ARG A 32 7.16 -7.93 0.73
N VAL A 33 7.56 -9.11 1.20
CA VAL A 33 6.85 -10.36 0.94
C VAL A 33 5.99 -10.66 2.16
N SER A 34 4.73 -10.99 1.95
CA SER A 34 3.85 -11.41 3.02
C SER A 34 3.05 -12.63 2.60
N ILE A 35 3.01 -13.63 3.47
CA ILE A 35 2.35 -14.91 3.23
C ILE A 35 1.23 -15.08 4.25
N ASN A 36 0.02 -15.39 3.79
CA ASN A 36 -1.08 -15.69 4.69
C ASN A 36 -0.97 -17.13 5.20
N LEU A 37 -0.61 -17.27 6.46
CA LEU A 37 -0.49 -18.58 7.13
C LEU A 37 -1.72 -18.90 8.00
N GLY A 38 -2.69 -18.01 8.04
CA GLY A 38 -3.90 -18.18 8.82
C GLY A 38 -4.95 -19.05 8.13
N PRO A 39 -6.01 -19.45 8.85
CA PRO A 39 -7.08 -20.28 8.31
C PRO A 39 -8.08 -19.51 7.46
N SER A 40 -8.03 -18.20 7.46
CA SER A 40 -9.03 -17.32 6.82
C SER A 40 -8.40 -16.42 5.77
N ASP A 41 -9.22 -15.94 4.85
CA ASP A 41 -8.80 -14.97 3.83
C ASP A 41 -8.36 -13.65 4.47
N ARG A 42 -7.35 -13.04 3.87
CA ARG A 42 -6.92 -11.68 4.16
C ARG A 42 -6.98 -10.87 2.88
N TYR A 43 -6.91 -9.56 3.02
CA TYR A 43 -6.93 -8.66 1.87
C TYR A 43 -5.76 -7.69 1.97
N PHE A 44 -5.08 -7.51 0.84
CA PHE A 44 -4.11 -6.44 0.68
C PHE A 44 -4.77 -5.35 -0.16
N ILE A 45 -4.89 -4.16 0.42
CA ILE A 45 -5.52 -3.02 -0.23
C ILE A 45 -4.48 -1.96 -0.55
N PHE A 46 -4.61 -1.35 -1.73
CA PHE A 46 -3.65 -0.33 -2.13
C PHE A 46 -4.21 0.57 -3.23
N LEU A 47 -3.59 1.74 -3.37
CA LEU A 47 -3.78 2.62 -4.52
C LEU A 47 -2.67 2.31 -5.54
N ASN A 48 -3.08 2.03 -6.77
CA ASN A 48 -2.13 1.66 -7.83
C ASN A 48 -1.44 2.90 -8.40
N GLN A 49 -0.66 3.56 -7.55
CA GLN A 49 0.12 4.74 -7.91
C GLN A 49 1.34 4.83 -7.00
N THR A 50 2.50 5.15 -7.56
CA THR A 50 3.71 5.39 -6.78
C THR A 50 3.67 6.75 -6.10
N ALA A 51 4.49 6.95 -5.06
CA ALA A 51 4.61 8.24 -4.39
C ALA A 51 5.05 9.34 -5.36
N ALA A 52 6.04 9.06 -6.21
CA ALA A 52 6.49 10.01 -7.23
C ALA A 52 5.41 10.32 -8.26
N GLY A 53 4.61 9.30 -8.65
CA GLY A 53 3.47 9.48 -9.54
C GLY A 53 2.39 10.36 -8.94
N MET A 54 2.08 10.17 -7.65
CA MET A 54 1.15 11.03 -6.93
C MET A 54 1.64 12.48 -6.89
N ALA A 55 2.93 12.68 -6.59
CA ALA A 55 3.54 14.01 -6.56
C ALA A 55 3.45 14.71 -7.93
N ALA A 56 3.71 13.98 -9.01
CA ALA A 56 3.63 14.51 -10.36
C ALA A 56 2.20 14.93 -10.73
N VAL A 57 1.20 14.15 -10.34
CA VAL A 57 -0.21 14.51 -10.57
C VAL A 57 -0.58 15.76 -9.79
N LEU A 58 -0.18 15.85 -8.52
CA LEU A 58 -0.45 17.02 -7.68
C LEU A 58 0.20 18.28 -8.26
N GLU A 59 1.42 18.18 -8.78
CA GLU A 59 2.08 19.28 -9.47
C GLU A 59 1.31 19.75 -10.71
N ARG A 60 0.83 18.82 -11.52
CA ARG A 60 0.04 19.16 -12.71
C ARG A 60 -1.26 19.88 -12.37
N GLU A 61 -1.82 19.60 -11.20
CA GLU A 61 -3.01 20.28 -10.69
C GLU A 61 -2.68 21.56 -9.91
N ASN A 62 -1.43 22.02 -9.99
CA ASN A 62 -0.93 23.21 -9.28
C ASN A 62 -1.11 23.13 -7.75
N LEU A 63 -1.05 21.93 -7.20
CA LEU A 63 -1.10 21.71 -5.76
C LEU A 63 0.32 21.59 -5.22
N HIS A 64 0.72 22.54 -4.39
CA HIS A 64 2.04 22.52 -3.75
C HIS A 64 1.97 21.70 -2.48
N VAL A 65 2.74 20.61 -2.45
CA VAL A 65 2.80 19.69 -1.34
C VAL A 65 4.25 19.46 -0.94
N GLU A 66 4.51 19.43 0.35
CA GLU A 66 5.82 19.08 0.88
C GLU A 66 6.26 17.72 0.32
N ARG A 67 7.55 17.60 -0.01
CA ARG A 67 8.10 16.38 -0.61
C ARG A 67 8.38 15.31 0.46
N ASP A 68 7.32 14.89 1.08
CA ASP A 68 7.25 13.86 2.10
C ASP A 68 6.11 12.91 1.75
N VAL A 69 6.34 11.60 1.87
CA VAL A 69 5.35 10.60 1.46
C VAL A 69 4.02 10.73 2.21
N ARG A 70 4.05 11.10 3.48
CA ARG A 70 2.82 11.28 4.26
C ARG A 70 2.00 12.47 3.76
N ALA A 71 2.68 13.57 3.49
CA ALA A 71 2.03 14.77 2.95
C ALA A 71 1.48 14.51 1.54
N ILE A 72 2.27 13.85 0.69
CA ILE A 72 1.86 13.46 -0.68
C ILE A 72 0.64 12.54 -0.63
N GLY A 73 0.67 11.50 0.19
CA GLY A 73 -0.43 10.55 0.31
C GLY A 73 -1.73 11.21 0.77
N ARG A 74 -1.67 12.06 1.79
CA ARG A 74 -2.84 12.78 2.29
C ARG A 74 -3.40 13.75 1.26
N ALA A 75 -2.53 14.51 0.61
CA ALA A 75 -2.93 15.46 -0.43
C ALA A 75 -3.57 14.75 -1.62
N PHE A 76 -3.00 13.64 -2.05
CA PHE A 76 -3.53 12.86 -3.15
C PHE A 76 -4.92 12.29 -2.83
N MET A 77 -5.09 11.68 -1.67
CA MET A 77 -6.40 11.15 -1.25
C MET A 77 -7.45 12.24 -1.10
N SER A 78 -7.04 13.41 -0.62
CA SER A 78 -7.93 14.56 -0.48
C SER A 78 -8.34 15.16 -1.83
N ALA A 79 -7.39 15.27 -2.76
CA ALA A 79 -7.64 15.82 -4.09
C ALA A 79 -8.44 14.87 -4.99
N PHE A 80 -8.26 13.56 -4.79
CA PHE A 80 -8.88 12.51 -5.61
C PHE A 80 -9.61 11.49 -4.75
N PRO A 81 -10.73 11.91 -4.10
CA PRO A 81 -11.45 11.04 -3.16
C PRO A 81 -12.05 9.79 -3.82
N ASP A 82 -12.25 9.82 -5.13
CA ASP A 82 -12.82 8.70 -5.89
C ASP A 82 -11.75 7.83 -6.59
N TYR A 83 -10.47 8.08 -6.32
CA TYR A 83 -9.41 7.26 -6.92
C TYR A 83 -9.58 5.80 -6.48
N PRO A 84 -9.57 4.83 -7.43
CA PRO A 84 -9.88 3.44 -7.12
C PRO A 84 -8.91 2.80 -6.12
N ILE A 85 -9.46 2.04 -5.19
CA ILE A 85 -8.70 1.19 -4.29
C ILE A 85 -8.72 -0.22 -4.85
N VAL A 86 -7.53 -0.80 -5.01
CA VAL A 86 -7.38 -2.21 -5.39
C VAL A 86 -7.43 -3.06 -4.13
N ARG A 87 -8.19 -4.14 -4.18
CA ARG A 87 -8.29 -5.10 -3.10
C ARG A 87 -7.92 -6.48 -3.61
N LEU A 88 -6.80 -7.01 -3.14
CA LEU A 88 -6.34 -8.35 -3.46
C LEU A 88 -6.72 -9.32 -2.34
N ARG A 89 -7.45 -10.35 -2.71
CA ARG A 89 -7.77 -11.44 -1.80
C ARG A 89 -6.56 -12.36 -1.64
N LEU A 90 -6.19 -12.65 -0.41
CA LEU A 90 -5.13 -13.58 -0.05
C LEU A 90 -5.76 -14.75 0.71
N ARG A 91 -5.89 -15.86 0.05
CA ARG A 91 -6.36 -17.10 0.67
C ARG A 91 -5.25 -17.68 1.55
N PRO A 92 -5.58 -18.62 2.45
CA PRO A 92 -4.54 -19.35 3.18
C PRO A 92 -3.49 -19.92 2.23
N GLY A 93 -2.22 -19.63 2.48
CA GLY A 93 -1.09 -20.01 1.64
C GLY A 93 -0.72 -19.03 0.52
N ASP A 94 -1.57 -18.09 0.21
CA ASP A 94 -1.26 -17.05 -0.79
C ASP A 94 -0.24 -16.04 -0.24
N ALA A 95 0.57 -15.50 -1.14
CA ALA A 95 1.58 -14.51 -0.81
C ALA A 95 1.55 -13.36 -1.82
N TYR A 96 2.06 -12.22 -1.39
CA TYR A 96 2.34 -11.10 -2.30
C TYR A 96 3.73 -10.54 -2.08
N ILE A 97 4.26 -9.91 -3.12
CA ILE A 97 5.46 -9.08 -3.08
C ILE A 97 5.04 -7.67 -3.50
N ALA A 98 5.34 -6.67 -2.71
CA ALA A 98 4.94 -5.30 -3.02
C ALA A 98 5.98 -4.28 -2.55
N SER A 99 6.06 -3.18 -3.30
CA SER A 99 6.88 -2.00 -2.97
C SER A 99 6.16 -1.16 -1.90
N THR A 100 6.06 -1.68 -0.69
CA THR A 100 5.25 -1.05 0.37
C THR A 100 5.80 0.28 0.85
N GLU A 101 7.06 0.61 0.54
CA GLU A 101 7.62 1.95 0.77
C GLU A 101 7.15 2.97 -0.27
N ASN A 102 6.64 2.52 -1.41
CA ASN A 102 6.36 3.36 -2.58
C ASN A 102 4.88 3.38 -3.00
N ILE A 103 4.00 2.67 -2.30
CA ILE A 103 2.56 2.69 -2.55
C ILE A 103 1.79 2.88 -1.25
N LEU A 104 0.68 3.61 -1.34
CA LEU A 104 -0.29 3.65 -0.24
C LEU A 104 -0.99 2.29 -0.15
N HIS A 105 -0.90 1.66 1.01
CA HIS A 105 -1.43 0.31 1.20
C HIS A 105 -1.89 0.10 2.64
N ASP A 106 -2.66 -0.95 2.83
CA ASP A 106 -3.01 -1.47 4.15
C ASP A 106 -3.34 -2.97 4.04
N GLY A 107 -3.21 -3.67 5.15
CA GLY A 107 -3.71 -5.02 5.31
C GLY A 107 -5.10 -4.98 5.93
N SER A 108 -6.07 -5.66 5.32
CA SER A 108 -7.40 -5.79 5.87
C SER A 108 -7.71 -7.25 6.19
N SER A 109 -8.08 -7.48 7.43
CA SER A 109 -8.65 -8.74 7.87
C SER A 109 -10.12 -8.53 8.28
N ALA A 110 -10.81 -7.60 7.62
CA ALA A 110 -12.19 -7.26 7.92
C ALA A 110 -13.04 -8.53 8.07
N GLU A 111 -13.77 -8.60 9.17
CA GLU A 111 -14.70 -9.67 9.49
C GLU A 111 -14.08 -10.97 10.05
N VAL A 112 -12.77 -10.99 10.31
CA VAL A 112 -12.15 -12.19 10.89
C VAL A 112 -12.05 -12.03 12.40
N MET A 113 -12.76 -12.89 13.13
CA MET A 113 -12.70 -12.98 14.58
C MET A 113 -11.56 -13.89 15.06
N GLU A 114 -10.83 -14.50 14.14
CA GLU A 114 -9.76 -15.45 14.41
C GLU A 114 -8.40 -14.76 14.39
N THR A 115 -7.43 -15.32 15.13
CA THR A 115 -6.07 -14.84 15.14
C THR A 115 -5.46 -14.93 13.76
N ASN A 116 -4.99 -13.80 13.24
CA ASN A 116 -4.31 -13.75 11.96
C ASN A 116 -2.86 -14.19 12.12
N HIS A 117 -2.46 -15.16 11.31
CA HIS A 117 -1.06 -15.57 11.21
C HIS A 117 -0.54 -15.22 9.83
N TYR A 118 0.57 -14.50 9.80
CA TYR A 118 1.26 -14.20 8.55
C TYR A 118 2.76 -14.17 8.78
N LEU A 119 3.50 -14.46 7.71
CA LEU A 119 4.95 -14.32 7.67
C LEU A 119 5.29 -13.19 6.72
N SER A 120 6.01 -12.19 7.22
CA SER A 120 6.48 -11.07 6.41
C SER A 120 7.98 -10.94 6.51
N PHE A 121 8.61 -10.62 5.39
CA PHE A 121 10.02 -10.25 5.36
C PHE A 121 10.28 -9.23 4.26
N ARG A 122 11.38 -8.50 4.41
CA ARG A 122 11.80 -7.46 3.50
C ARG A 122 13.08 -7.86 2.81
N GLY A 123 13.22 -7.44 1.56
CA GLY A 123 14.42 -7.66 0.80
C GLY A 123 14.35 -7.00 -0.56
N ARG A 124 15.42 -7.14 -1.28
CA ARG A 124 15.49 -6.76 -2.69
C ARG A 124 15.48 -8.03 -3.51
N PHE A 125 14.53 -8.10 -4.42
CA PHE A 125 14.30 -9.29 -5.23
C PHE A 125 14.60 -8.94 -6.68
N ASP A 126 15.42 -9.75 -7.32
CA ASP A 126 15.73 -9.61 -8.74
C ASP A 126 14.87 -10.59 -9.53
N PHE A 127 14.01 -10.05 -10.37
CA PHE A 127 13.11 -10.82 -11.21
C PHE A 127 13.65 -11.00 -12.66
N THR A 128 14.85 -10.48 -12.95
CA THR A 128 15.40 -10.48 -14.29
C THR A 128 16.05 -11.82 -14.67
N HIS A 129 16.25 -12.71 -13.70
CA HIS A 129 16.87 -14.02 -13.86
C HIS A 129 15.93 -15.16 -13.49
N ALA A 130 14.70 -15.05 -13.96
CA ALA A 130 13.75 -16.14 -13.78
C ALA A 130 14.09 -17.32 -14.72
#